data_6f9f6ae989332c3cf7d9a7a11b9a74e4
#
_entry.id   6f9f6ae989332c3cf7d9a7a11b9a74e4
#
_cell.length_a   1.000
_cell.length_b   1.000
_cell.length_c   1.000
_cell.angle_alpha   90.00
_cell.angle_beta   90.00
_cell.angle_gamma   90.00
#
_symmetry.space_group_name_H-M   'P 1'
#
loop_
_entity.id
_entity.type
_entity.pdbx_description
1 polymer ?
#
loop_
_entity_poly.entity_id
_entity_poly.type
_entity_poly.pdbx_seq_one_letter_code
_entity_poly.pdbx_strand_id
1 'polypeptide(L)'
;MNTKSKLALSLGLLVAPLALMAKSPEKAYVESYRGRTGIPAPLAVVSPAVDARFAGQQVTLEFVVDATGKPTLFAPAAPGADAELVAAVVDAVAQWKFSPALVDGLPVAKKVVLPVNIVDSFDKSAVAMK
;
A
#
# COMPACT_ATOMS: atom_id res chain seq x y z
N MET A 1 -15.19 19.53 -12.40
CA MET A 1 -14.07 18.65 -12.66
C MET A 1 -13.31 18.33 -11.41
N ASN A 2 -13.11 17.13 -11.20
CA ASN A 2 -12.49 16.65 -10.00
C ASN A 2 -10.97 16.70 -10.14
N THR A 3 -10.29 17.43 -9.25
CA THR A 3 -8.84 17.46 -9.30
C THR A 3 -8.22 16.27 -8.63
N LYS A 4 -9.00 15.55 -7.85
CA LYS A 4 -8.52 14.33 -7.23
C LYS A 4 -8.96 13.17 -8.07
N SER A 5 -8.03 12.39 -8.52
CA SER A 5 -8.34 11.18 -9.23
C SER A 5 -7.85 10.00 -8.42
N LYS A 6 -8.42 8.86 -8.69
CA LYS A 6 -8.01 7.67 -8.00
C LYS A 6 -6.73 7.16 -8.64
N LEU A 7 -5.68 7.11 -7.87
CA LEU A 7 -4.41 6.65 -8.35
C LEU A 7 -4.21 5.21 -7.96
N ALA A 8 -3.62 4.45 -8.85
CA ALA A 8 -3.30 3.06 -8.56
C ALA A 8 -2.16 3.01 -7.56
N LEU A 9 -2.19 2.03 -6.70
CA LEU A 9 -1.18 1.82 -5.70
C LEU A 9 -0.20 0.79 -6.21
N SER A 10 1.07 1.17 -6.26
CA SER A 10 2.12 0.23 -6.61
C SER A 10 3.05 0.13 -5.43
N LEU A 11 3.18 -1.05 -4.88
CA LEU A 11 3.93 -1.24 -3.64
C LEU A 11 5.29 -1.80 -3.95
N GLY A 12 6.32 -1.12 -3.43
CA GLY A 12 7.69 -1.41 -3.81
C GLY A 12 8.21 -2.76 -3.44
N LEU A 13 7.59 -3.42 -2.48
CA LEU A 13 8.01 -4.77 -2.10
C LEU A 13 7.49 -5.82 -3.05
N LEU A 14 6.61 -5.47 -3.93
CA LEU A 14 5.94 -6.43 -4.75
C LEU A 14 6.72 -6.74 -5.99
N VAL A 15 6.95 -8.01 -6.23
CA VAL A 15 7.42 -8.46 -7.52
C VAL A 15 6.23 -9.06 -8.22
N ALA A 16 5.62 -8.31 -9.09
CA ALA A 16 4.35 -8.70 -9.65
C ALA A 16 4.54 -9.59 -10.86
N PRO A 17 4.03 -10.80 -10.83
CA PRO A 17 4.02 -11.63 -12.02
C PRO A 17 3.09 -11.08 -13.06
N LEU A 18 3.37 -11.41 -14.29
CA LEU A 18 2.58 -10.89 -15.38
C LEU A 18 1.19 -11.42 -15.44
N ALA A 19 0.96 -12.54 -14.80
CA ALA A 19 -0.37 -13.14 -14.82
C ALA A 19 -1.42 -12.25 -14.15
N LEU A 20 -1.00 -11.14 -13.64
CA LEU A 20 -1.88 -10.27 -12.89
C LEU A 20 -2.70 -9.33 -13.75
N MET A 21 -2.64 -9.46 -15.04
CA MET A 21 -3.38 -8.57 -15.89
C MET A 21 -4.86 -8.52 -15.60
N ALA A 22 -5.40 -9.61 -15.10
CA ALA A 22 -6.84 -9.68 -14.80
C ALA A 22 -7.19 -9.20 -13.41
N LYS A 23 -6.20 -8.79 -12.62
CA LYS A 23 -6.43 -8.41 -11.23
C LYS A 23 -6.03 -6.98 -10.98
N SER A 24 -6.68 -6.34 -10.01
CA SER A 24 -6.27 -5.03 -9.60
C SER A 24 -4.91 -5.12 -8.89
N PRO A 25 -4.13 -4.04 -8.89
CA PRO A 25 -2.87 -4.04 -8.16
C PRO A 25 -3.04 -4.36 -6.68
N GLU A 26 -4.13 -3.93 -6.09
CA GLU A 26 -4.40 -4.19 -4.67
C GLU A 26 -4.58 -5.69 -4.42
N LYS A 27 -5.35 -6.35 -5.27
CA LYS A 27 -5.55 -7.79 -5.13
C LYS A 27 -4.27 -8.56 -5.34
N ALA A 28 -3.49 -8.15 -6.33
CA ALA A 28 -2.22 -8.80 -6.61
C ALA A 28 -1.29 -8.70 -5.41
N TYR A 29 -1.24 -7.52 -4.79
CA TYR A 29 -0.39 -7.33 -3.63
C TYR A 29 -0.81 -8.23 -2.47
N VAL A 30 -2.11 -8.29 -2.20
CA VAL A 30 -2.62 -9.15 -1.14
C VAL A 30 -2.25 -10.60 -1.41
N GLU A 31 -2.42 -11.06 -2.63
CA GLU A 31 -2.16 -12.45 -2.95
C GLU A 31 -0.68 -12.80 -2.88
N SER A 32 0.19 -11.83 -3.14
CA SER A 32 1.62 -12.11 -3.08
C SER A 32 2.10 -12.42 -1.67
N TYR A 33 1.31 -12.07 -0.65
CA TYR A 33 1.67 -12.34 0.73
C TYR A 33 0.93 -13.52 1.32
N ARG A 34 0.08 -14.18 0.53
CA ARG A 34 -0.69 -15.30 1.04
C ARG A 34 0.25 -16.41 1.51
N GLY A 35 -0.01 -16.92 2.70
CA GLY A 35 0.77 -18.02 3.25
C GLY A 35 2.00 -17.60 4.03
N ARG A 36 2.35 -16.33 4.04
CA ARG A 36 3.47 -15.86 4.85
C ARG A 36 3.01 -15.65 6.27
N THR A 37 3.82 -16.08 7.23
CA THR A 37 3.43 -16.02 8.64
C THR A 37 4.37 -15.21 9.50
N GLY A 38 5.65 -15.13 9.14
CA GLY A 38 6.63 -14.41 9.96
C GLY A 38 6.56 -12.89 9.84
N ILE A 39 5.74 -12.39 8.93
CA ILE A 39 5.54 -10.96 8.73
C ILE A 39 4.05 -10.70 8.64
N PRO A 40 3.60 -9.46 8.93
CA PRO A 40 2.21 -9.13 8.72
C PRO A 40 1.89 -9.22 7.23
N ALA A 41 0.76 -9.82 6.91
CA ALA A 41 0.35 -9.97 5.53
C ALA A 41 -0.92 -9.17 5.28
N PRO A 42 -0.99 -8.35 4.24
CA PRO A 42 -2.19 -7.58 3.97
C PRO A 42 -3.35 -8.48 3.57
N LEU A 43 -4.51 -8.22 4.14
CA LEU A 43 -5.74 -8.93 3.82
C LEU A 43 -6.69 -8.05 3.02
N ALA A 44 -6.69 -6.76 3.31
CA ALA A 44 -7.51 -5.81 2.58
C ALA A 44 -6.72 -4.52 2.44
N VAL A 45 -6.70 -3.97 1.25
CA VAL A 45 -5.86 -2.85 0.88
C VAL A 45 -6.72 -1.78 0.23
N VAL A 46 -6.49 -0.54 0.62
CA VAL A 46 -7.20 0.62 0.08
C VAL A 46 -6.18 1.53 -0.58
N SER A 47 -6.43 1.91 -1.82
CA SER A 47 -5.56 2.84 -2.53
C SER A 47 -5.76 4.25 -2.01
N PRO A 48 -4.69 5.02 -1.87
CA PRO A 48 -4.85 6.41 -1.45
C PRO A 48 -5.54 7.25 -2.52
N ALA A 49 -6.40 8.15 -2.08
CA ALA A 49 -7.04 9.10 -2.97
C ALA A 49 -6.22 10.39 -2.91
N VAL A 50 -5.41 10.62 -3.94
CA VAL A 50 -4.51 11.76 -3.95
C VAL A 50 -4.65 12.53 -5.25
N ASP A 51 -4.18 13.76 -5.22
CA ASP A 51 -4.16 14.60 -6.40
C ASP A 51 -3.22 14.00 -7.45
N ALA A 52 -3.61 14.09 -8.71
CA ALA A 52 -2.82 13.50 -9.80
C ALA A 52 -1.43 14.12 -9.90
N ARG A 53 -1.21 15.31 -9.35
CA ARG A 53 0.11 15.93 -9.37
C ARG A 53 1.16 15.12 -8.60
N PHE A 54 0.73 14.20 -7.75
CA PHE A 54 1.65 13.35 -7.00
C PHE A 54 2.04 12.08 -7.76
N ALA A 55 1.51 11.86 -8.94
CA ALA A 55 1.85 10.67 -9.70
C ALA A 55 3.36 10.61 -9.94
N GLY A 56 3.93 9.43 -9.78
CA GLY A 56 5.36 9.22 -9.93
C GLY A 56 6.15 9.38 -8.66
N GLN A 57 5.53 9.86 -7.60
CA GLN A 57 6.24 10.01 -6.33
C GLN A 57 6.15 8.75 -5.49
N GLN A 58 7.08 8.61 -4.57
CA GLN A 58 7.11 7.48 -3.66
C GLN A 58 7.10 7.98 -2.23
N VAL A 59 6.32 7.32 -1.40
CA VAL A 59 6.30 7.56 0.03
C VAL A 59 6.66 6.25 0.72
N THR A 60 7.66 6.29 1.59
CA THR A 60 7.97 5.13 2.41
C THR A 60 7.41 5.37 3.80
N LEU A 61 6.54 4.50 4.21
CA LEU A 61 5.80 4.64 5.46
C LEU A 61 6.23 3.58 6.44
N GLU A 62 6.39 3.98 7.70
CA GLU A 62 6.74 3.08 8.78
C GLU A 62 5.55 2.98 9.71
N PHE A 63 5.21 1.79 10.13
CA PHE A 63 4.11 1.61 11.07
C PHE A 63 4.23 0.26 11.75
N VAL A 64 3.40 0.03 12.75
CA VAL A 64 3.37 -1.23 13.47
C VAL A 64 2.03 -1.88 13.21
N VAL A 65 2.06 -3.15 12.83
CA VAL A 65 0.85 -3.97 12.78
C VAL A 65 0.76 -4.68 14.11
N ASP A 66 -0.27 -4.40 14.88
CA ASP A 66 -0.40 -4.99 16.21
C ASP A 66 -0.87 -6.44 16.12
N ALA A 67 -0.97 -7.09 17.28
CA ALA A 67 -1.33 -8.50 17.32
C ALA A 67 -2.73 -8.80 16.80
N THR A 68 -3.57 -7.77 16.65
CA THR A 68 -4.90 -7.95 16.07
C THR A 68 -4.92 -7.70 14.58
N GLY A 69 -3.80 -7.31 13.99
CA GLY A 69 -3.72 -7.03 12.56
C GLY A 69 -4.02 -5.60 12.20
N LYS A 70 -4.07 -4.70 13.17
CA LYS A 70 -4.39 -3.32 12.92
C LYS A 70 -3.11 -2.49 12.76
N PRO A 71 -2.99 -1.69 11.67
CA PRO A 71 -1.83 -0.82 11.54
C PRO A 71 -1.95 0.39 12.46
N THR A 72 -0.83 0.74 13.11
CA THR A 72 -0.78 1.82 14.09
C THR A 72 0.58 2.50 14.02
N LEU A 73 0.70 3.64 14.70
CA LEU A 73 1.99 4.33 14.89
C LEU A 73 2.66 4.70 13.57
N PHE A 74 1.91 5.35 12.69
CA PHE A 74 2.43 5.72 11.38
C PHE A 74 3.45 6.84 11.47
N ALA A 75 4.51 6.73 10.66
CA ALA A 75 5.49 7.79 10.51
C ALA A 75 6.14 7.66 9.14
N PRO A 76 6.53 8.78 8.51
CA PRO A 76 7.31 8.67 7.29
C PRO A 76 8.70 8.10 7.63
N ALA A 77 9.16 7.17 6.79
CA ALA A 77 10.45 6.53 7.04
C ALA A 77 11.62 7.37 6.52
N ALA A 78 11.34 8.31 5.63
CA ALA A 78 12.37 9.16 5.06
C ALA A 78 11.90 10.61 5.08
N PRO A 79 12.83 11.55 5.26
CA PRO A 79 12.46 12.98 5.25
C PRO A 79 12.19 13.46 3.83
N GLY A 80 11.51 14.58 3.73
CA GLY A 80 11.35 15.26 2.46
C GLY A 80 10.09 14.93 1.69
N ALA A 81 9.28 13.99 2.17
CA ALA A 81 8.03 13.68 1.51
C ALA A 81 7.01 14.80 1.75
N ASP A 82 6.17 15.06 0.76
CA ASP A 82 5.14 16.08 0.87
C ASP A 82 4.16 15.69 1.97
N ALA A 83 3.88 16.61 2.88
CA ALA A 83 3.04 16.31 4.04
C ALA A 83 1.61 15.94 3.62
N GLU A 84 1.09 16.55 2.59
CA GLU A 84 -0.25 16.23 2.10
C GLU A 84 -0.29 14.81 1.55
N LEU A 85 0.75 14.44 0.83
CA LEU A 85 0.83 13.10 0.26
C LEU A 85 0.98 12.07 1.36
N VAL A 86 1.83 12.34 2.35
CA VAL A 86 2.00 11.42 3.48
C VAL A 86 0.67 11.21 4.20
N ALA A 87 -0.06 12.30 4.45
CA ALA A 87 -1.34 12.20 5.14
C ALA A 87 -2.33 11.35 4.35
N ALA A 88 -2.36 11.51 3.02
CA ALA A 88 -3.28 10.71 2.21
C ALA A 88 -2.91 9.23 2.22
N VAL A 89 -1.62 8.93 2.21
CA VAL A 89 -1.17 7.53 2.26
C VAL A 89 -1.48 6.93 3.64
N VAL A 90 -1.25 7.69 4.71
CA VAL A 90 -1.58 7.21 6.05
C VAL A 90 -3.08 6.93 6.17
N ASP A 91 -3.92 7.83 5.66
CA ASP A 91 -5.37 7.63 5.71
C ASP A 91 -5.77 6.34 5.02
N ALA A 92 -5.15 6.04 3.89
CA ALA A 92 -5.47 4.82 3.17
C ALA A 92 -4.99 3.59 3.92
N VAL A 93 -3.74 3.60 4.38
CA VAL A 93 -3.17 2.43 5.03
C VAL A 93 -3.82 2.18 6.39
N ALA A 94 -4.31 3.22 7.04
CA ALA A 94 -5.03 3.06 8.30
C ALA A 94 -6.30 2.24 8.13
N GLN A 95 -6.81 2.14 6.90
CA GLN A 95 -7.99 1.33 6.61
C GLN A 95 -7.65 -0.07 6.16
N TRP A 96 -6.37 -0.37 5.99
CA TRP A 96 -5.96 -1.71 5.59
C TRP A 96 -6.16 -2.66 6.74
N LYS A 97 -6.31 -3.92 6.41
CA LYS A 97 -6.37 -4.98 7.40
C LYS A 97 -5.25 -5.97 7.12
N PHE A 98 -4.65 -6.43 8.18
CA PHE A 98 -3.52 -7.35 8.10
C PHE A 98 -3.80 -8.61 8.88
N SER A 99 -3.15 -9.68 8.46
CA SER A 99 -2.95 -10.84 9.30
C SER A 99 -1.71 -10.54 10.13
N PRO A 100 -1.76 -10.62 11.46
CA PRO A 100 -0.58 -10.27 12.25
C PRO A 100 0.56 -11.26 12.02
N ALA A 101 1.78 -10.79 12.30
CA ALA A 101 2.92 -11.68 12.28
C ALA A 101 2.76 -12.74 13.35
N LEU A 102 3.21 -13.94 13.06
CA LEU A 102 3.14 -15.03 14.02
C LEU A 102 4.55 -15.45 14.41
N VAL A 103 4.76 -15.64 15.71
CA VAL A 103 5.99 -16.20 16.24
C VAL A 103 5.58 -17.42 17.05
N ASP A 104 6.05 -18.59 16.65
CA ASP A 104 5.66 -19.86 17.27
C ASP A 104 4.15 -20.02 17.30
N GLY A 105 3.49 -19.58 16.22
CA GLY A 105 2.05 -19.69 16.10
C GLY A 105 1.26 -18.63 16.83
N LEU A 106 1.91 -17.71 17.53
CA LEU A 106 1.21 -16.68 18.31
C LEU A 106 1.30 -15.33 17.63
N PRO A 107 0.20 -14.58 17.59
CA PRO A 107 0.24 -13.26 16.95
C PRO A 107 1.04 -12.26 17.78
N VAL A 108 1.86 -11.50 17.10
CA VAL A 108 2.69 -10.50 17.75
C VAL A 108 2.66 -9.20 16.95
N ALA A 109 2.95 -8.10 17.61
CA ALA A 109 3.09 -6.82 16.93
C ALA A 109 4.42 -6.80 16.18
N LYS A 110 4.41 -6.18 14.99
CA LYS A 110 5.63 -6.11 14.21
C LYS A 110 5.68 -4.82 13.42
N LYS A 111 6.86 -4.24 13.34
CA LYS A 111 7.10 -3.03 12.58
C LYS A 111 7.18 -3.36 11.10
N VAL A 112 6.57 -2.50 10.29
CA VAL A 112 6.55 -2.65 8.84
C VAL A 112 7.08 -1.38 8.21
N VAL A 113 7.90 -1.53 7.18
CA VAL A 113 8.33 -0.41 6.35
C VAL A 113 7.76 -0.67 4.96
N LEU A 114 6.93 0.24 4.51
CA LEU A 114 6.17 0.04 3.27
C LEU A 114 6.46 1.15 2.29
N PRO A 115 7.18 0.86 1.20
CA PRO A 115 7.31 1.83 0.12
C PRO A 115 6.05 1.82 -0.74
N VAL A 116 5.50 3.00 -0.98
CA VAL A 116 4.29 3.18 -1.76
C VAL A 116 4.62 4.06 -2.94
N ASN A 117 4.44 3.53 -4.13
CA ASN A 117 4.63 4.30 -5.36
C ASN A 117 3.26 4.76 -5.85
N ILE A 118 3.17 6.04 -6.14
CA ILE A 118 1.92 6.61 -6.61
C ILE A 118 1.96 6.60 -8.14
N VAL A 119 1.02 5.90 -8.74
CA VAL A 119 0.90 5.85 -10.18
C VAL A 119 -0.48 6.37 -10.57
N ASP A 120 -0.54 6.99 -11.74
CA ASP A 120 -1.78 7.56 -12.22
C ASP A 120 -2.53 6.51 -13.03
N SER A 121 -3.58 5.98 -12.46
CA SER A 121 -4.36 4.96 -13.14
C SER A 121 -5.08 5.51 -14.36
N PHE A 122 -5.34 6.80 -14.37
CA PHE A 122 -5.95 7.43 -15.53
C PHE A 122 -5.00 7.39 -16.72
N ASP A 123 -3.72 7.67 -16.49
CA ASP A 123 -2.73 7.57 -17.54
C ASP A 123 -2.67 6.17 -18.12
N LYS A 124 -2.74 5.18 -17.27
CA LYS A 124 -2.74 3.81 -17.74
C LYS A 124 -3.93 3.51 -18.62
N SER A 125 -5.08 4.01 -18.25
CA SER A 125 -6.28 3.84 -19.05
C SER A 125 -6.13 4.50 -20.39
N ALA A 126 -5.60 5.71 -20.41
CA ALA A 126 -5.42 6.42 -21.65
C ALA A 126 -4.49 5.66 -22.59
N VAL A 127 -3.43 5.11 -22.04
CA VAL A 127 -2.50 4.31 -22.83
C VAL A 127 -3.17 3.08 -23.37
N ALA A 128 -3.96 2.43 -22.55
CA ALA A 128 -4.61 1.20 -22.98
C ALA A 128 -5.59 1.43 -24.11
N MET A 129 -6.11 2.62 -24.22
CA MET A 129 -7.07 2.92 -25.27
C MET A 129 -6.42 3.20 -26.62
N LYS A 130 -5.14 3.34 -26.65
CA LYS A 130 -4.44 3.51 -27.91
C LYS A 130 -4.26 2.18 -28.61
#